data_92e96d7dd9a062d931b2909e3bca26dd
#
_entry.id   92e96d7dd9a062d931b2909e3bca26dd
#
_cell.length_a   1.000
_cell.length_b   1.000
_cell.length_c   1.000
_cell.angle_alpha   90.00
_cell.angle_beta   90.00
_cell.angle_gamma   90.00
#
_symmetry.space_group_name_H-M   'P 1'
#
loop_
_entity.id
_entity.type
_entity.pdbx_description
1 polymer ?
#
loop_
_entity_poly.entity_id
_entity_poly.type
_entity_poly.pdbx_seq_one_letter_code
_entity_poly.pdbx_strand_id
1 'polypeptide(L)'
;MIFPSAADEGAIAAVRVPSFPAGNRRRRKIENYVFFSVSYRYICRHPKQNLAMALYRLESDRTQIGIDLDTKTRDNNLRHPDYARHAQIMRLVYVQSLLSGQSILQTIPSLADHFPQLDPFNPEHQACVCCIWDAAFDLHRPPHVRIGRTDCAYFFTERAACEYYRNYSGMSSAQLCEVQVLETYDCFTGDMNWLDAIDESTATARDIAAAAVRYWAGEMSADPLPEVLFQGRYRLTPVP
;
A
#
# COMPACT_ATOMS: atom_id res chain seq x y z
N MET A 1 -33.77 31.96 -27.06
CA MET A 1 -32.54 31.31 -26.59
C MET A 1 -32.78 30.92 -25.16
N ILE A 2 -33.00 29.64 -24.89
CA ILE A 2 -33.33 29.11 -23.57
C ILE A 2 -32.11 28.23 -23.22
N PHE A 3 -31.41 28.57 -22.14
CA PHE A 3 -30.36 27.76 -21.57
C PHE A 3 -30.97 26.72 -20.62
N PRO A 4 -30.59 25.45 -20.69
CA PRO A 4 -30.99 24.47 -19.70
C PRO A 4 -30.13 24.58 -18.43
N SER A 5 -30.79 24.42 -17.31
CA SER A 5 -30.36 24.37 -15.94
C SER A 5 -29.41 23.19 -15.69
N ALA A 6 -28.29 23.48 -15.03
CA ALA A 6 -27.41 22.48 -14.41
C ALA A 6 -28.01 22.01 -13.08
N ALA A 7 -28.27 20.74 -12.97
CA ALA A 7 -28.46 20.05 -11.69
C ALA A 7 -28.22 18.55 -11.92
N ASP A 8 -27.04 18.09 -11.59
CA ASP A 8 -26.80 16.75 -11.03
C ASP A 8 -25.41 16.78 -10.32
N GLU A 9 -25.46 17.26 -9.09
CA GLU A 9 -24.35 17.08 -8.17
C GLU A 9 -24.40 15.63 -7.66
N GLY A 10 -23.61 14.76 -8.32
CA GLY A 10 -23.30 13.44 -7.81
C GLY A 10 -22.49 13.56 -6.52
N ALA A 11 -23.11 13.31 -5.38
CA ALA A 11 -22.48 13.27 -4.09
C ALA A 11 -21.34 12.25 -4.08
N ILE A 12 -20.10 12.74 -4.10
CA ILE A 12 -18.93 11.94 -3.79
C ILE A 12 -19.03 11.62 -2.31
N ALA A 13 -19.34 10.36 -1.98
CA ALA A 13 -19.34 9.86 -0.62
C ALA A 13 -17.93 10.01 -0.05
N ALA A 14 -17.79 10.92 0.91
CA ALA A 14 -16.57 11.08 1.70
C ALA A 14 -16.29 9.75 2.41
N VAL A 15 -15.26 9.03 1.96
CA VAL A 15 -14.72 7.88 2.68
C VAL A 15 -14.16 8.41 3.99
N ARG A 16 -14.91 8.19 5.07
CA ARG A 16 -14.43 8.41 6.44
C ARG A 16 -13.34 7.39 6.69
N VAL A 17 -12.09 7.83 6.70
CA VAL A 17 -11.02 7.06 7.34
C VAL A 17 -11.37 7.01 8.83
N PRO A 18 -11.55 5.83 9.43
CA PRO A 18 -11.85 5.72 10.84
C PRO A 18 -10.65 6.27 11.62
N SER A 19 -10.90 7.26 12.47
CA SER A 19 -9.97 7.66 13.52
C SER A 19 -9.73 6.44 14.42
N PHE A 20 -8.50 5.98 14.47
CA PHE A 20 -8.11 4.82 15.27
C PHE A 20 -8.35 5.09 16.75
N PRO A 21 -9.18 4.33 17.47
CA PRO A 21 -9.22 4.40 18.91
C PRO A 21 -7.92 3.79 19.44
N ALA A 22 -7.12 4.63 20.10
CA ALA A 22 -6.02 4.16 20.93
C ALA A 22 -6.60 3.26 22.03
N GLY A 23 -6.22 1.99 22.02
CA GLY A 23 -6.44 1.14 23.19
C GLY A 23 -7.49 0.04 22.99
N ASN A 24 -7.01 -1.11 22.87
CA ASN A 24 -7.37 -2.44 23.39
C ASN A 24 -7.16 -3.54 22.35
N ARG A 25 -5.89 -3.86 22.09
CA ARG A 25 -5.55 -5.14 21.50
C ARG A 25 -5.82 -6.24 22.56
N ARG A 26 -7.02 -6.81 22.58
CA ARG A 26 -7.23 -8.11 23.21
C ARG A 26 -6.42 -9.14 22.43
N ARG A 27 -5.28 -9.54 23.02
CA ARG A 27 -4.53 -10.73 22.62
C ARG A 27 -5.48 -11.92 22.60
N ARG A 28 -5.98 -12.32 21.44
CA ARG A 28 -6.51 -13.68 21.26
C ARG A 28 -5.29 -14.58 21.12
N LYS A 29 -5.04 -15.38 22.15
CA LYS A 29 -4.19 -16.57 22.08
C LYS A 29 -4.74 -17.45 20.96
N ILE A 30 -4.04 -17.50 19.84
CA ILE A 30 -4.18 -18.58 18.86
C ILE A 30 -3.14 -19.61 19.28
N GLU A 31 -3.61 -20.64 19.99
CA GLU A 31 -2.78 -21.78 20.37
C GLU A 31 -2.60 -22.67 19.15
N ASN A 32 -1.34 -23.06 18.92
CA ASN A 32 -0.88 -24.15 18.06
C ASN A 32 -0.94 -23.93 16.53
N TYR A 33 -0.01 -23.11 16.01
CA TYR A 33 0.52 -23.35 14.67
C TYR A 33 1.99 -23.74 14.76
N VAL A 34 2.30 -24.97 14.36
CA VAL A 34 3.67 -25.44 14.15
C VAL A 34 4.22 -24.73 12.95
N PHE A 35 5.08 -23.74 13.19
CA PHE A 35 5.75 -22.99 12.14
C PHE A 35 6.78 -23.87 11.44
N PHE A 36 6.47 -24.31 10.21
CA PHE A 36 7.52 -24.65 9.27
C PHE A 36 8.15 -23.34 8.81
N SER A 37 9.35 -23.08 9.26
CA SER A 37 10.22 -22.02 8.74
C SER A 37 10.57 -22.34 7.28
N VAL A 38 9.67 -22.07 6.36
CA VAL A 38 9.99 -22.05 4.94
C VAL A 38 10.73 -20.74 4.69
N SER A 39 12.00 -20.85 4.31
CA SER A 39 12.84 -19.71 3.95
C SER A 39 12.22 -18.93 2.79
N TYR A 40 11.42 -17.93 3.08
CA TYR A 40 10.82 -17.00 2.10
C TYR A 40 11.86 -16.24 1.24
N ARG A 41 13.15 -16.35 1.58
CA ARG A 41 14.26 -15.74 0.82
C ARG A 41 14.41 -16.23 -0.62
N TYR A 42 13.64 -17.25 -1.05
CA TYR A 42 13.84 -17.92 -2.34
C TYR A 42 12.84 -17.55 -3.44
N ILE A 43 11.74 -16.87 -3.12
CA ILE A 43 10.62 -16.75 -4.08
C ILE A 43 10.96 -15.84 -5.27
N CYS A 44 11.80 -14.82 -5.08
CA CYS A 44 12.06 -13.82 -6.13
C CYS A 44 13.48 -13.78 -6.70
N ARG A 45 14.36 -14.74 -6.38
CA ARG A 45 15.76 -14.74 -6.90
C ARG A 45 15.96 -15.28 -8.31
N HIS A 46 14.93 -15.91 -8.91
CA HIS A 46 15.03 -16.43 -10.28
C HIS A 46 13.79 -16.09 -11.10
N PRO A 47 13.93 -15.29 -12.18
CA PRO A 47 12.80 -14.88 -13.04
C PRO A 47 12.16 -16.04 -13.83
N LYS A 48 12.58 -17.29 -13.60
CA LYS A 48 12.04 -18.50 -14.27
C LYS A 48 11.36 -19.48 -13.30
N GLN A 49 11.24 -19.18 -12.03
CA GLN A 49 10.45 -20.04 -11.13
C GLN A 49 8.97 -19.73 -11.32
N ASN A 50 8.23 -20.70 -11.85
CA ASN A 50 6.77 -20.72 -11.75
C ASN A 50 6.41 -20.48 -10.28
N LEU A 51 5.79 -19.34 -10.00
CA LEU A 51 5.13 -19.07 -8.72
C LEU A 51 4.00 -20.13 -8.57
N ALA A 52 4.35 -21.30 -8.03
CA ALA A 52 3.38 -22.37 -7.74
C ALA A 52 2.51 -22.03 -6.53
N MET A 53 2.65 -20.81 -5.99
CA MET A 53 1.91 -20.32 -4.83
C MET A 53 0.72 -19.51 -5.29
N ALA A 54 -0.46 -19.79 -4.72
CA ALA A 54 -1.64 -18.99 -4.95
C ALA A 54 -1.39 -17.56 -4.44
N LEU A 55 -1.76 -16.58 -5.24
CA LEU A 55 -1.71 -15.17 -4.90
C LEU A 55 -3.13 -14.60 -4.92
N TYR A 56 -3.39 -13.63 -4.05
CA TYR A 56 -4.71 -13.04 -3.87
C TYR A 56 -4.64 -11.52 -3.93
N ARG A 57 -5.71 -10.90 -4.44
CA ARG A 57 -5.87 -9.44 -4.50
C ARG A 57 -7.31 -9.05 -4.23
N LEU A 58 -7.49 -7.88 -3.62
CA LEU A 58 -8.76 -7.17 -3.58
C LEU A 58 -8.85 -6.24 -4.78
N GLU A 59 -9.94 -6.36 -5.55
CA GLU A 59 -10.15 -5.52 -6.72
C GLU A 59 -11.49 -4.78 -6.61
N SER A 60 -11.42 -3.45 -6.59
CA SER A 60 -12.58 -2.57 -6.52
C SER A 60 -13.19 -2.31 -7.89
N ASP A 61 -12.35 -2.26 -8.92
CA ASP A 61 -12.78 -2.07 -10.30
C ASP A 61 -13.09 -3.41 -10.97
N ARG A 62 -14.36 -3.77 -10.98
CA ARG A 62 -14.83 -5.04 -11.57
C ARG A 62 -14.54 -5.18 -13.07
N THR A 63 -14.26 -4.09 -13.78
CA THR A 63 -13.90 -4.14 -15.22
C THR A 63 -12.52 -4.74 -15.45
N GLN A 64 -11.70 -4.83 -14.40
CA GLN A 64 -10.37 -5.42 -14.46
C GLN A 64 -10.37 -6.95 -14.24
N ILE A 65 -11.51 -7.51 -13.85
CA ILE A 65 -11.62 -8.95 -13.57
C ILE A 65 -11.81 -9.72 -14.88
N GLY A 66 -11.04 -10.79 -15.06
CA GLY A 66 -11.13 -11.68 -16.23
C GLY A 66 -10.32 -11.23 -17.45
N ILE A 67 -9.67 -10.08 -17.42
CA ILE A 67 -8.81 -9.58 -18.51
C ILE A 67 -7.33 -9.68 -18.14
N ASP A 68 -6.45 -9.67 -19.13
CA ASP A 68 -5.00 -9.58 -18.93
C ASP A 68 -4.61 -8.15 -18.54
N LEU A 69 -3.96 -8.03 -17.41
CA LEU A 69 -3.47 -6.78 -16.86
C LEU A 69 -1.94 -6.73 -17.00
N ASP A 70 -1.40 -5.54 -17.27
CA ASP A 70 0.05 -5.31 -17.34
C ASP A 70 0.41 -4.11 -16.45
N THR A 71 1.25 -4.33 -15.46
CA THR A 71 1.69 -3.29 -14.52
C THR A 71 2.40 -2.12 -15.21
N LYS A 72 2.96 -2.31 -16.40
CA LYS A 72 3.52 -1.21 -17.20
C LYS A 72 2.48 -0.20 -17.65
N THR A 73 1.23 -0.60 -17.74
CA THR A 73 0.15 0.23 -18.27
C THR A 73 -0.90 0.61 -17.23
N ARG A 74 -1.07 -0.17 -16.16
CA ARG A 74 -2.18 0.03 -15.21
C ARG A 74 -1.77 0.24 -13.75
N ASP A 75 -1.06 -0.68 -13.15
CA ASP A 75 -0.78 -0.64 -11.70
C ASP A 75 0.45 0.20 -11.33
N ASN A 76 0.93 1.02 -12.22
CA ASN A 76 2.02 1.93 -11.91
C ASN A 76 1.44 3.27 -11.46
N ASN A 77 1.29 3.44 -10.16
CA ASN A 77 0.77 4.66 -9.55
C ASN A 77 1.57 5.91 -9.93
N LEU A 78 2.89 5.78 -10.18
CA LEU A 78 3.72 6.90 -10.64
C LEU A 78 3.34 7.42 -12.04
N ARG A 79 2.62 6.65 -12.84
CA ARG A 79 2.10 7.11 -14.13
C ARG A 79 0.86 7.98 -13.99
N HIS A 80 0.18 7.91 -12.83
CA HIS A 80 -0.92 8.81 -12.54
C HIS A 80 -0.35 10.14 -12.06
N PRO A 81 -0.53 11.26 -12.77
CA PRO A 81 0.11 12.54 -12.45
C PRO A 81 -0.19 13.02 -11.03
N ASP A 82 -1.42 12.83 -10.56
CA ASP A 82 -1.83 13.26 -9.23
C ASP A 82 -1.16 12.43 -8.15
N TYR A 83 -1.08 11.10 -8.31
CA TYR A 83 -0.37 10.26 -7.36
C TYR A 83 1.13 10.60 -7.30
N ALA A 84 1.77 10.78 -8.45
CA ALA A 84 3.18 11.17 -8.52
C ALA A 84 3.43 12.52 -7.81
N ARG A 85 2.52 13.49 -7.99
CA ARG A 85 2.56 14.79 -7.31
C ARG A 85 2.40 14.62 -5.79
N HIS A 86 1.41 13.86 -5.34
CA HIS A 86 1.17 13.61 -3.93
C HIS A 86 2.35 12.89 -3.27
N ALA A 87 2.90 11.86 -3.91
CA ALA A 87 4.08 11.16 -3.44
C ALA A 87 5.31 12.08 -3.32
N GLN A 88 5.48 13.02 -4.26
CA GLN A 88 6.55 14.01 -4.19
C GLN A 88 6.38 14.97 -3.01
N ILE A 89 5.18 15.48 -2.76
CA ILE A 89 4.87 16.33 -1.61
C ILE A 89 5.14 15.57 -0.30
N MET A 90 4.70 14.31 -0.21
CA MET A 90 4.92 13.51 1.00
C MET A 90 6.39 13.15 1.23
N ARG A 91 7.19 13.03 0.18
CA ARG A 91 8.66 12.95 0.32
C ARG A 91 9.27 14.21 0.95
N LEU A 92 8.76 15.39 0.61
CA LEU A 92 9.19 16.65 1.24
C LEU A 92 8.77 16.71 2.71
N VAL A 93 7.54 16.30 3.04
CA VAL A 93 7.09 16.15 4.44
C VAL A 93 8.01 15.22 5.21
N TYR A 94 8.35 14.07 4.64
CA TYR A 94 9.26 13.11 5.23
C TYR A 94 10.64 13.71 5.51
N VAL A 95 11.25 14.38 4.52
CA VAL A 95 12.56 15.03 4.68
C VAL A 95 12.50 16.13 5.73
N GLN A 96 11.44 16.93 5.78
CA GLN A 96 11.27 17.97 6.79
C GLN A 96 11.14 17.36 8.20
N SER A 97 10.38 16.27 8.35
CA SER A 97 10.30 15.50 9.61
C SER A 97 11.68 14.98 10.04
N LEU A 98 12.47 14.48 9.08
CA LEU A 98 13.83 13.99 9.37
C LEU A 98 14.75 15.10 9.89
N LEU A 99 14.63 16.30 9.31
CA LEU A 99 15.46 17.46 9.71
C LEU A 99 15.02 18.08 11.04
N SER A 100 13.71 18.16 11.28
CA SER A 100 13.15 18.78 12.49
C SER A 100 13.08 17.82 13.69
N GLY A 101 13.04 16.52 13.46
CA GLY A 101 12.77 15.49 14.48
C GLY A 101 11.31 15.45 14.94
N GLN A 102 10.41 16.18 14.27
CA GLN A 102 8.97 16.14 14.54
C GLN A 102 8.31 14.93 13.91
N SER A 103 7.15 14.51 14.43
CA SER A 103 6.36 13.48 13.77
C SER A 103 5.85 13.96 12.41
N ILE A 104 5.44 13.01 11.56
CA ILE A 104 4.89 13.33 10.23
C ILE A 104 3.68 14.27 10.35
N LEU A 105 2.73 13.95 11.24
CA LEU A 105 1.53 14.77 11.42
C LEU A 105 1.85 16.17 11.97
N GLN A 106 2.87 16.32 12.81
CA GLN A 106 3.32 17.64 13.29
C GLN A 106 4.03 18.45 12.20
N THR A 107 4.63 17.77 11.23
CA THR A 107 5.35 18.41 10.13
C THR A 107 4.42 18.93 9.03
N ILE A 108 3.31 18.24 8.77
CA ILE A 108 2.35 18.60 7.70
C ILE A 108 1.90 20.08 7.77
N PRO A 109 1.41 20.61 8.92
CA PRO A 109 0.96 22.01 8.99
C PRO A 109 2.04 23.02 8.62
N SER A 110 3.31 22.73 8.91
CA SER A 110 4.41 23.65 8.60
C SER A 110 4.67 23.81 7.10
N LEU A 111 4.14 22.92 6.27
CA LEU A 111 4.28 22.92 4.82
C LEU A 111 2.98 23.25 4.09
N ALA A 112 1.85 23.35 4.78
CA ALA A 112 0.53 23.58 4.19
C ALA A 112 0.46 24.91 3.42
N ASP A 113 1.15 25.96 3.88
CA ASP A 113 1.20 27.26 3.18
C ASP A 113 1.88 27.17 1.80
N HIS A 114 2.77 26.20 1.62
CA HIS A 114 3.48 25.96 0.36
C HIS A 114 2.82 24.90 -0.52
N PHE A 115 2.07 24.01 0.11
CA PHE A 115 1.39 22.88 -0.55
C PHE A 115 -0.07 22.83 -0.11
N PRO A 116 -0.99 23.50 -0.82
CA PRO A 116 -2.40 23.53 -0.47
C PRO A 116 -3.04 22.14 -0.29
N GLN A 117 -2.47 21.10 -0.92
CA GLN A 117 -2.91 19.71 -0.76
C GLN A 117 -2.71 19.18 0.67
N LEU A 118 -1.87 19.83 1.47
CA LEU A 118 -1.63 19.47 2.88
C LEU A 118 -2.59 20.20 3.85
N ASP A 119 -3.41 21.13 3.37
CA ASP A 119 -4.46 21.75 4.16
C ASP A 119 -5.52 20.70 4.53
N PRO A 120 -5.83 20.47 5.82
CA PRO A 120 -6.84 19.51 6.25
C PRO A 120 -8.24 19.75 5.68
N PHE A 121 -8.53 20.97 5.27
CA PHE A 121 -9.80 21.35 4.64
C PHE A 121 -9.80 21.14 3.11
N ASN A 122 -8.65 20.81 2.52
CA ASN A 122 -8.57 20.51 1.10
C ASN A 122 -9.02 19.06 0.83
N PRO A 123 -9.95 18.83 -0.14
CA PRO A 123 -10.39 17.48 -0.50
C PRO A 123 -9.27 16.52 -0.92
N GLU A 124 -8.15 17.04 -1.47
CA GLU A 124 -6.98 16.24 -1.86
C GLU A 124 -6.09 15.84 -0.68
N HIS A 125 -6.27 16.43 0.49
CA HIS A 125 -5.40 16.19 1.65
C HIS A 125 -5.26 14.71 1.98
N GLN A 126 -6.38 14.00 2.09
CA GLN A 126 -6.37 12.58 2.42
C GLN A 126 -5.63 11.74 1.37
N ALA A 127 -5.85 12.02 0.08
CA ALA A 127 -5.14 11.33 -0.99
C ALA A 127 -3.64 11.59 -0.95
N CYS A 128 -3.23 12.83 -0.63
CA CYS A 128 -1.83 13.19 -0.46
C CYS A 128 -1.21 12.44 0.73
N VAL A 129 -1.85 12.44 1.90
CA VAL A 129 -1.36 11.77 3.10
C VAL A 129 -1.24 10.26 2.92
N CYS A 130 -2.17 9.62 2.22
CA CYS A 130 -2.09 8.18 1.92
C CYS A 130 -0.83 7.77 1.12
N CYS A 131 -0.18 8.71 0.44
CA CYS A 131 1.04 8.43 -0.32
C CYS A 131 2.32 8.39 0.55
N ILE A 132 2.23 8.74 1.85
CA ILE A 132 3.45 8.90 2.70
C ILE A 132 4.23 7.60 2.83
N TRP A 133 3.51 6.49 3.07
CA TRP A 133 4.14 5.21 3.37
C TRP A 133 4.90 4.69 2.16
N ASP A 134 4.25 4.59 1.03
CA ASP A 134 4.87 4.12 -0.21
C ASP A 134 6.04 5.01 -0.60
N ALA A 135 5.85 6.34 -0.55
CA ALA A 135 6.88 7.30 -0.91
C ALA A 135 8.08 7.28 0.05
N ALA A 136 7.83 7.15 1.37
CA ALA A 136 8.88 7.10 2.38
C ALA A 136 9.66 5.77 2.34
N PHE A 137 8.95 4.64 2.19
CA PHE A 137 9.59 3.34 2.09
C PHE A 137 10.47 3.24 0.85
N ASP A 138 10.03 3.76 -0.29
CA ASP A 138 10.81 3.78 -1.53
C ASP A 138 12.11 4.59 -1.42
N LEU A 139 12.17 5.61 -0.54
CA LEU A 139 13.42 6.34 -0.27
C LEU A 139 14.50 5.47 0.38
N HIS A 140 14.11 4.41 1.07
CA HIS A 140 15.02 3.48 1.76
C HIS A 140 15.23 2.18 1.00
N ARG A 141 14.68 2.07 -0.20
CA ARG A 141 14.83 0.90 -1.06
C ARG A 141 16.30 0.73 -1.47
N PRO A 142 16.91 -0.44 -1.20
CA PRO A 142 18.30 -0.67 -1.59
C PRO A 142 18.43 -0.78 -3.13
N PRO A 143 19.57 -0.37 -3.71
CA PRO A 143 19.74 -0.30 -5.17
C PRO A 143 19.55 -1.63 -5.92
N HIS A 144 19.72 -2.76 -5.24
CA HIS A 144 19.54 -4.09 -5.84
C HIS A 144 18.06 -4.52 -5.92
N VAL A 145 17.14 -3.86 -5.21
CA VAL A 145 15.70 -4.06 -5.33
C VAL A 145 15.17 -3.06 -6.36
N ARG A 146 14.71 -3.54 -7.49
CA ARG A 146 14.28 -2.68 -8.61
C ARG A 146 12.84 -2.20 -8.47
N ILE A 147 11.97 -3.08 -7.98
CA ILE A 147 10.56 -2.81 -7.79
C ILE A 147 10.35 -1.88 -6.59
N GLY A 148 9.49 -0.86 -6.75
CA GLY A 148 9.07 0.04 -5.68
C GLY A 148 7.62 -0.16 -5.29
N ARG A 149 7.26 0.34 -4.11
CA ARG A 149 5.88 0.34 -3.65
C ARG A 149 4.99 1.24 -4.52
N THR A 150 5.56 2.29 -5.08
CA THR A 150 4.83 3.26 -5.90
C THR A 150 4.59 2.83 -7.35
N ASP A 151 5.20 1.74 -7.80
CA ASP A 151 5.16 1.30 -9.20
C ASP A 151 4.87 -0.19 -9.39
N CYS A 152 4.06 -0.79 -8.53
CA CYS A 152 3.76 -2.22 -8.53
C CYS A 152 2.28 -2.52 -8.27
N ALA A 153 1.88 -3.74 -8.57
CA ALA A 153 0.66 -4.36 -8.05
C ALA A 153 0.97 -5.04 -6.71
N TYR A 154 -0.02 -5.04 -5.79
CA TYR A 154 0.10 -5.65 -4.48
C TYR A 154 -0.72 -6.94 -4.44
N PHE A 155 -0.10 -8.04 -4.00
CA PHE A 155 -0.75 -9.33 -3.83
C PHE A 155 -0.47 -9.87 -2.42
N PHE A 156 -1.39 -10.69 -1.91
CA PHE A 156 -1.22 -11.46 -0.70
C PHE A 156 -0.91 -12.91 -1.05
N THR A 157 -0.09 -13.57 -0.23
CA THR A 157 0.24 -14.99 -0.38
C THR A 157 -0.84 -15.91 0.21
N GLU A 158 -1.71 -15.35 1.06
CA GLU A 158 -2.75 -16.09 1.74
C GLU A 158 -4.11 -15.40 1.58
N ARG A 159 -5.14 -16.19 1.31
CA ARG A 159 -6.53 -15.72 1.24
C ARG A 159 -6.96 -15.04 2.53
N ALA A 160 -6.63 -15.65 3.67
CA ALA A 160 -6.98 -15.12 4.99
C ALA A 160 -6.38 -13.74 5.26
N ALA A 161 -5.13 -13.51 4.84
CA ALA A 161 -4.46 -12.22 4.92
C ALA A 161 -5.17 -11.15 4.07
N CYS A 162 -5.56 -11.52 2.86
CA CYS A 162 -6.31 -10.64 1.96
C CYS A 162 -7.70 -10.30 2.53
N GLU A 163 -8.41 -11.27 3.12
CA GLU A 163 -9.71 -11.06 3.80
C GLU A 163 -9.57 -10.19 5.06
N TYR A 164 -8.52 -10.40 5.85
CA TYR A 164 -8.20 -9.55 6.99
C TYR A 164 -7.99 -8.10 6.53
N TYR A 165 -7.16 -7.87 5.52
CA TYR A 165 -6.88 -6.55 4.99
C TYR A 165 -8.13 -5.86 4.44
N ARG A 166 -9.04 -6.59 3.77
CA ARG A 166 -10.33 -6.08 3.31
C ARG A 166 -11.14 -5.44 4.43
N ASN A 167 -11.19 -6.11 5.58
CA ASN A 167 -11.93 -5.63 6.75
C ASN A 167 -11.22 -4.47 7.44
N TYR A 168 -9.88 -4.52 7.48
CA TYR A 168 -9.04 -3.49 8.08
C TYR A 168 -9.05 -2.18 7.30
N SER A 169 -8.92 -2.25 5.98
CA SER A 169 -8.84 -1.09 5.10
C SER A 169 -10.20 -0.50 4.68
N GLY A 170 -11.31 -1.08 5.15
CA GLY A 170 -12.65 -0.63 4.78
C GLY A 170 -13.06 -0.95 3.33
N MET A 171 -12.33 -1.82 2.64
CA MET A 171 -12.59 -2.24 1.26
C MET A 171 -13.68 -3.33 1.17
N SER A 172 -14.76 -3.20 1.94
CA SER A 172 -15.81 -4.23 2.05
C SER A 172 -16.51 -4.56 0.72
N SER A 173 -16.54 -3.61 -0.23
CA SER A 173 -17.14 -3.79 -1.56
C SER A 173 -16.17 -4.41 -2.58
N ALA A 174 -14.88 -4.50 -2.26
CA ALA A 174 -13.89 -5.07 -3.18
C ALA A 174 -14.08 -6.58 -3.34
N GLN A 175 -13.95 -7.05 -4.58
CA GLN A 175 -13.98 -8.46 -4.91
C GLN A 175 -12.65 -9.11 -4.54
N LEU A 176 -12.70 -10.21 -3.79
CA LEU A 176 -11.54 -11.07 -3.58
C LEU A 176 -11.30 -11.87 -4.86
N CYS A 177 -10.09 -11.80 -5.37
CA CYS A 177 -9.66 -12.48 -6.57
C CYS A 177 -8.41 -13.32 -6.33
N GLU A 178 -8.34 -14.46 -6.98
CA GLU A 178 -7.11 -15.20 -7.20
C GLU A 178 -6.34 -14.60 -8.37
N VAL A 179 -5.02 -14.54 -8.27
CA VAL A 179 -4.13 -13.95 -9.26
C VAL A 179 -3.47 -15.05 -10.08
N GLN A 180 -3.78 -15.12 -11.36
CA GLN A 180 -3.01 -15.92 -12.33
C GLN A 180 -1.87 -15.08 -12.89
N VAL A 181 -0.63 -15.39 -12.51
CA VAL A 181 0.57 -14.76 -13.08
C VAL A 181 0.79 -15.28 -14.50
N LEU A 182 0.88 -14.37 -15.47
CA LEU A 182 1.12 -14.67 -16.89
C LEU A 182 2.59 -14.44 -17.25
N GLU A 183 3.18 -13.37 -16.71
CA GLU A 183 4.59 -13.01 -16.94
C GLU A 183 5.10 -12.19 -15.76
N THR A 184 6.31 -12.47 -15.28
CA THR A 184 6.96 -11.74 -14.18
C THR A 184 8.11 -10.90 -14.73
N TYR A 185 8.09 -9.58 -14.51
CA TYR A 185 9.20 -8.68 -14.80
C TYR A 185 10.09 -8.52 -13.58
N ASP A 186 9.47 -8.27 -12.42
CA ASP A 186 10.16 -8.21 -11.13
C ASP A 186 9.15 -8.51 -10.00
N CYS A 187 9.65 -8.91 -8.83
CA CYS A 187 8.83 -9.09 -7.64
C CYS A 187 9.67 -8.96 -6.36
N PHE A 188 8.99 -8.61 -5.28
CA PHE A 188 9.58 -8.52 -3.95
C PHE A 188 8.54 -8.94 -2.91
N THR A 189 8.95 -9.67 -1.88
CA THR A 189 8.07 -10.03 -0.77
C THR A 189 8.51 -9.30 0.49
N GLY A 190 7.62 -8.50 1.06
CA GLY A 190 7.80 -7.79 2.31
C GLY A 190 6.74 -8.16 3.34
N ASP A 191 6.92 -7.70 4.57
CA ASP A 191 5.94 -7.85 5.63
C ASP A 191 5.25 -6.51 5.90
N MET A 192 3.94 -6.44 5.63
CA MET A 192 3.14 -5.23 5.86
C MET A 192 3.13 -4.77 7.31
N ASN A 193 3.37 -5.68 8.27
CA ASN A 193 3.39 -5.29 9.68
C ASN A 193 4.48 -4.27 10.02
N TRP A 194 5.52 -4.13 9.19
CA TRP A 194 6.48 -3.04 9.35
C TRP A 194 5.89 -1.67 9.05
N LEU A 195 4.85 -1.59 8.19
CA LEU A 195 4.09 -0.37 7.94
C LEU A 195 3.02 -0.17 9.01
N ASP A 196 2.23 -1.22 9.27
CA ASP A 196 1.07 -1.17 10.17
C ASP A 196 1.45 -0.96 11.65
N ALA A 197 2.68 -1.29 12.04
CA ALA A 197 3.18 -1.05 13.40
C ALA A 197 3.52 0.42 13.67
N ILE A 198 3.56 1.27 12.65
CA ILE A 198 3.90 2.68 12.78
C ILE A 198 2.66 3.46 13.20
N ASP A 199 2.74 4.14 14.33
CA ASP A 199 1.71 5.08 14.78
C ASP A 199 1.92 6.41 14.10
N GLU A 200 1.07 6.76 13.16
CA GLU A 200 1.15 8.00 12.37
C GLU A 200 1.17 9.27 13.24
N SER A 201 0.56 9.23 14.41
CA SER A 201 0.45 10.39 15.29
C SER A 201 1.77 10.73 15.99
N THR A 202 2.62 9.73 16.19
CA THR A 202 3.86 9.87 16.96
C THR A 202 5.11 9.56 16.14
N ALA A 203 4.98 8.80 15.04
CA ALA A 203 6.12 8.34 14.26
C ALA A 203 6.88 9.50 13.61
N THR A 204 8.17 9.50 13.84
CA THR A 204 9.12 10.37 13.15
C THR A 204 9.62 9.72 11.85
N ALA A 205 10.25 10.52 11.00
CA ALA A 205 10.92 9.98 9.80
C ALA A 205 11.97 8.92 10.14
N ARG A 206 12.58 8.95 11.33
CA ARG A 206 13.56 7.93 11.77
C ARG A 206 12.90 6.59 12.07
N ASP A 207 11.70 6.60 12.67
CA ASP A 207 10.94 5.38 12.96
C ASP A 207 10.51 4.72 11.64
N ILE A 208 10.06 5.53 10.69
CA ILE A 208 9.71 5.09 9.34
C ILE A 208 10.95 4.50 8.62
N ALA A 209 12.09 5.18 8.70
CA ALA A 209 13.34 4.69 8.11
C ALA A 209 13.73 3.31 8.67
N ALA A 210 13.63 3.13 9.99
CA ALA A 210 13.95 1.86 10.65
C ALA A 210 13.02 0.73 10.17
N ALA A 211 11.74 1.00 10.07
CA ALA A 211 10.75 0.05 9.54
C ALA A 211 11.00 -0.28 8.07
N ALA A 212 11.27 0.72 7.23
CA ALA A 212 11.56 0.55 5.81
C ALA A 212 12.81 -0.30 5.57
N VAL A 213 13.87 -0.13 6.37
CA VAL A 213 15.08 -0.96 6.26
C VAL A 213 14.76 -2.43 6.51
N ARG A 214 13.97 -2.76 7.53
CA ARG A 214 13.53 -4.13 7.82
C ARG A 214 12.66 -4.70 6.71
N TYR A 215 11.71 -3.90 6.26
CA TYR A 215 10.83 -4.27 5.14
C TYR A 215 11.65 -4.66 3.90
N TRP A 216 12.55 -3.77 3.44
CA TRP A 216 13.35 -4.02 2.24
C TRP A 216 14.44 -5.08 2.44
N ALA A 217 14.78 -5.42 3.68
CA ALA A 217 15.61 -6.59 3.98
C ALA A 217 14.84 -7.91 3.85
N GLY A 218 13.51 -7.86 3.68
CA GLY A 218 12.63 -9.03 3.69
C GLY A 218 12.54 -9.67 5.07
N GLU A 219 12.75 -8.87 6.14
CA GLU A 219 12.63 -9.34 7.52
C GLU A 219 11.14 -9.54 7.85
N MET A 220 10.81 -10.70 8.43
CA MET A 220 9.45 -11.01 8.85
C MET A 220 9.29 -10.73 10.34
N SER A 221 8.18 -10.11 10.72
CA SER A 221 7.78 -9.90 12.12
C SER A 221 7.37 -11.22 12.79
N ALA A 222 7.09 -11.18 14.08
CA ALA A 222 6.67 -12.37 14.82
C ALA A 222 5.31 -12.93 14.37
N ASP A 223 4.45 -12.09 13.81
CA ASP A 223 3.14 -12.46 13.24
C ASP A 223 3.04 -11.79 11.86
N PRO A 224 3.72 -12.33 10.84
CA PRO A 224 3.90 -11.65 9.57
C PRO A 224 2.61 -11.53 8.77
N LEU A 225 2.49 -10.43 8.04
CA LEU A 225 1.47 -10.20 7.01
C LEU A 225 2.18 -10.06 5.65
N PRO A 226 2.57 -11.17 5.00
CA PRO A 226 3.35 -11.10 3.78
C PRO A 226 2.56 -10.51 2.62
N GLU A 227 3.13 -9.50 1.98
CA GLU A 227 2.67 -8.96 0.70
C GLU A 227 3.70 -9.18 -0.38
N VAL A 228 3.25 -9.34 -1.60
CA VAL A 228 4.08 -9.44 -2.80
C VAL A 228 3.90 -8.17 -3.62
N LEU A 229 4.95 -7.39 -3.75
CA LEU A 229 5.06 -6.34 -4.76
C LEU A 229 5.35 -7.02 -6.10
N PHE A 230 4.58 -6.75 -7.11
CA PHE A 230 4.65 -7.45 -8.38
C PHE A 230 4.68 -6.48 -9.57
N GLN A 231 5.62 -6.72 -10.47
CA GLN A 231 5.62 -6.15 -11.80
C GLN A 231 5.57 -7.28 -12.83
N GLY A 232 4.63 -7.19 -13.76
CA GLY A 232 4.42 -8.23 -14.75
C GLY A 232 3.04 -8.19 -15.37
N ARG A 233 2.68 -9.30 -16.02
CA ARG A 233 1.35 -9.53 -16.57
C ARG A 233 0.61 -10.55 -15.71
N TYR A 234 -0.65 -10.31 -15.45
CA TYR A 234 -1.49 -11.17 -14.63
C TYR A 234 -2.96 -11.07 -15.01
N ARG A 235 -3.77 -11.99 -14.52
CA ARG A 235 -5.23 -12.00 -14.67
C ARG A 235 -5.87 -12.26 -13.31
N LEU A 236 -6.99 -11.60 -13.06
CA LEU A 236 -7.78 -11.76 -11.83
C LEU A 236 -8.97 -12.69 -12.10
N THR A 237 -9.16 -13.67 -11.22
CA THR A 237 -10.32 -14.57 -11.23
C THR A 237 -11.07 -14.42 -9.90
N PRO A 238 -12.38 -14.15 -9.89
CA PRO A 238 -13.14 -14.03 -8.64
C PRO A 238 -13.06 -15.31 -7.82
N VAL A 239 -12.84 -15.15 -6.52
CA VAL A 239 -12.98 -16.25 -5.56
C VAL A 239 -14.41 -16.24 -5.04
N PRO A 240 -15.10 -17.40 -5.00
CA PRO A 240 -16.44 -17.54 -4.44
C PRO A 240 -16.52 -17.17 -2.96
#